data_231c688cc01a7eda8aac29fd8476282c
#
_entry.id   231c688cc01a7eda8aac29fd8476282c
#
_cell.length_a   1.000
_cell.length_b   1.000
_cell.length_c   1.000
_cell.angle_alpha   90.00
_cell.angle_beta   90.00
_cell.angle_gamma   90.00
#
_symmetry.space_group_name_H-M   'P 1'
#
loop_
_entity.id
_entity.type
_entity.pdbx_description
1 polymer ?
#
loop_
_entity_poly.entity_id
_entity_poly.type
_entity_poly.pdbx_seq_one_letter_code
_entity_poly.pdbx_strand_id
1 'polypeptide(L)'
;MKKTLSVAISATLPVMAGYLILGFGFGIIMKANGFSTALAAAMSIFIYAGSMQYVAIGLMTGGASLVTTALTTLTVNIRHLFYGVSMLDKYKNAGSAKPYLIFALTDETYSLVCGELPHIPQEEKPRYQLLVSVLNHIYWITGSVVGAVAGGILQCNSKGIDIALTALFLTVFSDQWLTN
;
A
#
# COMPACT_ATOMS: atom_id res chain seq x y z
N MET A 1 -21.01 -12.91 -11.19
CA MET A 1 -20.05 -11.90 -11.70
C MET A 1 -20.27 -10.49 -11.16
N LYS A 2 -21.43 -9.83 -11.43
CA LYS A 2 -21.70 -8.46 -10.91
C LYS A 2 -21.74 -8.39 -9.38
N LYS A 3 -22.24 -9.42 -8.70
CA LYS A 3 -22.35 -9.47 -7.24
C LYS A 3 -20.98 -9.47 -6.54
N THR A 4 -20.02 -10.28 -6.99
CA THR A 4 -18.66 -10.36 -6.41
C THR A 4 -17.89 -9.05 -6.55
N LEU A 5 -18.02 -8.36 -7.70
CA LEU A 5 -17.42 -7.03 -7.90
C LEU A 5 -18.03 -5.99 -6.94
N SER A 6 -19.36 -5.97 -6.79
CA SER A 6 -20.03 -5.04 -5.86
C SER A 6 -19.59 -5.27 -4.41
N VAL A 7 -19.46 -6.54 -3.99
CA VAL A 7 -18.96 -6.89 -2.65
C VAL A 7 -17.51 -6.46 -2.47
N ALA A 8 -16.64 -6.68 -3.46
CA ALA A 8 -15.25 -6.27 -3.40
C ALA A 8 -15.11 -4.73 -3.30
N ILE A 9 -15.87 -3.99 -4.11
CA ILE A 9 -15.89 -2.52 -4.04
C ILE A 9 -16.33 -2.05 -2.65
N SER A 10 -17.45 -2.57 -2.14
CA SER A 10 -17.95 -2.18 -0.81
C SER A 10 -16.95 -2.48 0.30
N ALA A 11 -16.29 -3.64 0.24
CA ALA A 11 -15.30 -4.04 1.23
C ALA A 11 -14.03 -3.16 1.19
N THR A 12 -13.65 -2.67 0.01
CA THR A 12 -12.44 -1.84 -0.17
C THR A 12 -12.67 -0.35 0.05
N LEU A 13 -13.90 0.14 0.22
CA LEU A 13 -14.19 1.56 0.41
C LEU A 13 -13.42 2.21 1.58
N PRO A 14 -13.32 1.60 2.77
CA PRO A 14 -12.54 2.16 3.87
C PRO A 14 -11.05 2.25 3.52
N VAL A 15 -10.52 1.19 2.88
CA VAL A 15 -9.12 1.14 2.42
C VAL A 15 -8.86 2.19 1.34
N MET A 16 -9.81 2.40 0.43
CA MET A 16 -9.72 3.43 -0.60
C MET A 16 -9.47 4.81 0.00
N ALA A 17 -10.25 5.19 1.02
CA ALA A 17 -10.08 6.49 1.69
C ALA A 17 -8.68 6.63 2.29
N GLY A 18 -8.21 5.62 3.04
CA GLY A 18 -6.87 5.59 3.61
C GLY A 18 -5.77 5.65 2.55
N TYR A 19 -5.87 4.82 1.52
CA TYR A 19 -4.87 4.74 0.46
C TYR A 19 -4.77 5.97 -0.42
N LEU A 20 -5.88 6.63 -0.70
CA LEU A 20 -5.86 7.89 -1.42
C LEU A 20 -5.17 8.99 -0.60
N ILE A 21 -5.47 9.08 0.70
CA ILE A 21 -4.86 10.08 1.59
C ILE A 21 -3.37 9.79 1.80
N LEU A 22 -3.01 8.55 2.16
CA LEU A 22 -1.62 8.16 2.40
C LEU A 22 -0.81 8.22 1.10
N GLY A 23 -1.31 7.69 0.00
CA GLY A 23 -0.66 7.79 -1.29
C GLY A 23 -0.44 9.24 -1.72
N PHE A 24 -1.43 10.11 -1.53
CA PHE A 24 -1.32 11.55 -1.80
C PHE A 24 -0.17 12.18 -1.00
N GLY A 25 -0.10 11.88 0.32
CA GLY A 25 1.01 12.31 1.17
C GLY A 25 2.37 11.83 0.65
N PHE A 26 2.48 10.53 0.31
CA PHE A 26 3.69 9.97 -0.29
C PHE A 26 4.13 10.73 -1.55
N GLY A 27 3.18 10.98 -2.48
CA GLY A 27 3.46 11.71 -3.71
C GLY A 27 3.98 13.13 -3.48
N ILE A 28 3.35 13.88 -2.56
CA ILE A 28 3.81 15.23 -2.18
C ILE A 28 5.24 15.19 -1.67
N ILE A 29 5.55 14.25 -0.76
CA ILE A 29 6.87 14.17 -0.14
C ILE A 29 7.94 13.75 -1.15
N MET A 30 7.64 12.82 -2.04
CA MET A 30 8.52 12.49 -3.15
C MET A 30 8.88 13.75 -3.95
N LYS A 31 7.88 14.57 -4.26
CA LYS A 31 8.08 15.79 -5.04
C LYS A 31 8.85 16.86 -4.27
N ALA A 32 8.54 17.05 -2.99
CA ALA A 32 9.23 17.98 -2.11
C ALA A 32 10.73 17.64 -1.93
N ASN A 33 11.09 16.36 -2.01
CA ASN A 33 12.47 15.89 -1.99
C ASN A 33 13.13 15.85 -3.38
N GLY A 34 12.54 16.47 -4.40
CA GLY A 34 13.13 16.60 -5.74
C GLY A 34 12.94 15.38 -6.65
N PHE A 35 12.22 14.36 -6.22
CA PHE A 35 11.98 13.18 -7.04
C PHE A 35 10.90 13.44 -8.10
N SER A 36 10.99 12.71 -9.22
CA SER A 36 10.03 12.84 -10.31
C SER A 36 8.69 12.14 -9.99
N THR A 37 7.61 12.65 -10.57
CA THR A 37 6.30 11.96 -10.52
C THR A 37 6.38 10.56 -11.13
N ALA A 38 7.20 10.36 -12.16
CA ALA A 38 7.41 9.05 -12.76
C ALA A 38 8.04 8.05 -11.78
N LEU A 39 9.00 8.49 -10.93
CA LEU A 39 9.59 7.65 -9.90
C LEU A 39 8.55 7.29 -8.82
N ALA A 40 7.75 8.26 -8.37
CA ALA A 40 6.66 7.99 -7.41
C ALA A 40 5.66 6.97 -7.96
N ALA A 41 5.28 7.09 -9.23
CA ALA A 41 4.42 6.13 -9.91
C ALA A 41 5.08 4.75 -10.02
N ALA A 42 6.35 4.68 -10.44
CA ALA A 42 7.08 3.42 -10.55
C ALA A 42 7.21 2.70 -9.20
N MET A 43 7.54 3.42 -8.13
CA MET A 43 7.59 2.85 -6.78
C MET A 43 6.22 2.30 -6.36
N SER A 44 5.13 3.02 -6.64
CA SER A 44 3.78 2.58 -6.28
C SER A 44 3.31 1.37 -7.09
N ILE A 45 3.77 1.22 -8.34
CA ILE A 45 3.43 0.08 -9.21
C ILE A 45 4.28 -1.15 -8.87
N PHE A 46 5.60 -1.00 -8.69
CA PHE A 46 6.53 -2.13 -8.65
C PHE A 46 6.99 -2.50 -7.24
N ILE A 47 6.94 -1.59 -6.27
CA ILE A 47 7.29 -1.86 -4.88
C ILE A 47 6.04 -2.12 -4.05
N TYR A 48 5.05 -1.26 -4.15
CA TYR A 48 3.73 -1.36 -3.50
C TYR A 48 3.82 -1.76 -2.01
N ALA A 49 4.73 -1.16 -1.27
CA ALA A 49 4.93 -1.37 0.16
C ALA A 49 4.90 -0.01 0.86
N GLY A 50 3.70 0.51 1.15
CA GLY A 50 3.46 1.88 1.59
C GLY A 50 4.44 2.38 2.65
N SER A 51 4.54 1.71 3.79
CA SER A 51 5.47 2.10 4.87
C SER A 51 6.93 2.13 4.38
N MET A 52 7.35 1.13 3.60
CA MET A 52 8.71 1.09 3.08
C MET A 52 8.97 2.16 2.03
N GLN A 53 7.97 2.54 1.24
CA GLN A 53 8.09 3.63 0.27
C GLN A 53 8.38 4.98 0.95
N TYR A 54 7.73 5.26 2.09
CA TYR A 54 8.02 6.44 2.90
C TYR A 54 9.45 6.39 3.48
N VAL A 55 9.85 5.27 4.05
CA VAL A 55 11.22 5.07 4.57
C VAL A 55 12.26 5.21 3.46
N ALA A 56 11.95 4.70 2.26
CA ALA A 56 12.84 4.77 1.11
C ALA A 56 13.18 6.21 0.69
N ILE A 57 12.27 7.17 0.88
CA ILE A 57 12.57 8.59 0.61
C ILE A 57 13.76 9.04 1.47
N GLY A 58 13.71 8.77 2.79
CA GLY A 58 14.80 9.12 3.71
C GLY A 58 16.11 8.39 3.38
N LEU A 59 16.05 7.12 2.99
CA LEU A 59 17.23 6.34 2.58
C LEU A 59 17.87 6.91 1.30
N MET A 60 17.05 7.28 0.32
CA MET A 60 17.53 7.86 -0.94
C MET A 60 18.13 9.26 -0.75
N THR A 61 17.46 10.12 0.02
CA THR A 61 17.93 11.48 0.28
C THR A 61 19.15 11.51 1.19
N GLY A 62 19.24 10.56 2.14
CA GLY A 62 20.39 10.40 3.03
C GLY A 62 21.59 9.68 2.41
N GLY A 63 21.48 9.20 1.16
CA GLY A 63 22.57 8.46 0.49
C GLY A 63 22.91 7.14 1.19
N ALA A 64 21.91 6.44 1.73
CA ALA A 64 22.09 5.20 2.45
C ALA A 64 22.76 4.12 1.57
N SER A 65 23.62 3.30 2.16
CA SER A 65 24.25 2.19 1.46
C SER A 65 23.23 1.13 1.05
N LEU A 66 23.55 0.33 0.02
CA LEU A 66 22.71 -0.79 -0.41
C LEU A 66 22.46 -1.79 0.72
N VAL A 67 23.46 -2.04 1.57
CA VAL A 67 23.32 -2.94 2.72
C VAL A 67 22.33 -2.37 3.74
N THR A 68 22.47 -1.09 4.09
CA THR A 68 21.53 -0.41 4.99
C THR A 68 20.12 -0.46 4.43
N THR A 69 19.96 -0.16 3.13
CA THR A 69 18.66 -0.20 2.46
C THR A 69 18.04 -1.60 2.50
N ALA A 70 18.84 -2.64 2.21
CA ALA A 70 18.36 -4.03 2.24
C ALA A 70 17.93 -4.47 3.65
N LEU A 71 18.73 -4.17 4.67
CA LEU A 71 18.39 -4.50 6.07
C LEU A 71 17.14 -3.76 6.54
N THR A 72 17.04 -2.46 6.25
CA THR A 72 15.86 -1.67 6.60
C THR A 72 14.61 -2.20 5.88
N THR A 73 14.73 -2.52 4.58
CA THR A 73 13.63 -3.09 3.80
C THR A 73 13.15 -4.41 4.39
N LEU A 74 14.08 -5.31 4.75
CA LEU A 74 13.74 -6.57 5.38
C LEU A 74 13.04 -6.37 6.72
N THR A 75 13.55 -5.47 7.56
CA THR A 75 12.99 -5.19 8.89
C THR A 75 11.58 -4.62 8.79
N VAL A 76 11.35 -3.63 7.93
CA VAL A 76 10.04 -2.97 7.76
C VAL A 76 9.02 -3.94 7.15
N ASN A 77 9.45 -4.77 6.20
CA ASN A 77 8.55 -5.64 5.43
C ASN A 77 8.49 -7.08 5.95
N ILE A 78 9.15 -7.43 7.04
CA ILE A 78 9.18 -8.81 7.56
C ILE A 78 7.77 -9.38 7.80
N ARG A 79 6.81 -8.55 8.15
CA ARG A 79 5.40 -8.92 8.33
C ARG A 79 4.78 -9.53 7.07
N HIS A 80 5.20 -9.08 5.88
CA HIS A 80 4.68 -9.61 4.60
C HIS A 80 5.05 -11.08 4.38
N LEU A 81 6.18 -11.56 4.97
CA LEU A 81 6.53 -12.98 4.94
C LEU A 81 5.50 -13.81 5.71
N PHE A 82 5.08 -13.35 6.88
CA PHE A 82 4.05 -14.04 7.69
C PHE A 82 2.70 -14.04 6.99
N TYR A 83 2.31 -12.91 6.39
CA TYR A 83 1.07 -12.85 5.60
C TYR A 83 1.13 -13.79 4.40
N GLY A 84 2.25 -13.79 3.66
CA GLY A 84 2.46 -14.68 2.52
C GLY A 84 2.32 -16.15 2.90
N VAL A 85 2.97 -16.57 3.98
CA VAL A 85 2.91 -17.95 4.48
C VAL A 85 1.46 -18.33 4.87
N SER A 86 0.77 -17.47 5.62
CA SER A 86 -0.61 -17.74 6.07
C SER A 86 -1.62 -17.81 4.92
N MET A 87 -1.31 -17.19 3.78
CA MET A 87 -2.19 -17.16 2.60
C MET A 87 -1.89 -18.23 1.57
N LEU A 88 -0.82 -19.03 1.73
CA LEU A 88 -0.44 -20.05 0.74
C LEU A 88 -1.56 -21.03 0.41
N ASP A 89 -2.27 -21.53 1.43
CA ASP A 89 -3.38 -22.45 1.23
C ASP A 89 -4.64 -21.77 0.67
N LYS A 90 -4.88 -20.52 1.08
CA LYS A 90 -6.04 -19.75 0.59
C LYS A 90 -5.90 -19.36 -0.88
N TYR A 91 -4.67 -19.21 -1.36
CA TYR A 91 -4.35 -18.89 -2.76
C TYR A 91 -4.09 -20.13 -3.64
N LYS A 92 -4.36 -21.33 -3.13
CA LYS A 92 -4.14 -22.59 -3.86
C LYS A 92 -4.88 -22.62 -5.21
N ASN A 93 -6.12 -22.11 -5.23
CA ASN A 93 -6.99 -22.13 -6.39
C ASN A 93 -6.93 -20.85 -7.25
N ALA A 94 -5.97 -19.94 -6.95
CA ALA A 94 -5.84 -18.67 -7.67
C ALA A 94 -5.17 -18.78 -9.04
N GLY A 95 -4.64 -19.95 -9.41
CA GLY A 95 -4.01 -20.18 -10.71
C GLY A 95 -2.89 -19.20 -11.01
N SER A 96 -2.90 -18.64 -12.22
CA SER A 96 -1.91 -17.65 -12.69
C SER A 96 -1.94 -16.31 -11.95
N ALA A 97 -3.01 -16.00 -11.21
CA ALA A 97 -3.09 -14.78 -10.41
C ALA A 97 -2.28 -14.86 -9.10
N LYS A 98 -1.88 -16.07 -8.65
CA LYS A 98 -1.21 -16.28 -7.37
C LYS A 98 0.04 -15.42 -7.16
N PRO A 99 0.99 -15.26 -8.10
CA PRO A 99 2.16 -14.41 -7.91
C PRO A 99 1.78 -12.94 -7.65
N TYR A 100 0.79 -12.43 -8.38
CA TYR A 100 0.30 -11.08 -8.17
C TYR A 100 -0.39 -10.91 -6.81
N LEU A 101 -1.19 -11.88 -6.39
CA LEU A 101 -1.86 -11.84 -5.08
C LEU A 101 -0.86 -11.83 -3.92
N ILE A 102 0.25 -12.55 -4.04
CA ILE A 102 1.33 -12.54 -3.05
C ILE A 102 2.04 -11.18 -3.05
N PHE A 103 2.35 -10.65 -4.23
CA PHE A 103 2.96 -9.33 -4.37
C PHE A 103 2.09 -8.21 -3.80
N ALA A 104 0.79 -8.23 -4.10
CA ALA A 104 -0.17 -7.20 -3.71
C ALA A 104 -0.74 -7.40 -2.28
N LEU A 105 -0.13 -8.23 -1.45
CA LEU A 105 -0.60 -8.56 -0.12
C LEU A 105 -0.08 -7.53 0.91
N THR A 106 -0.80 -6.43 1.05
CA THR A 106 -0.59 -5.42 2.10
C THR A 106 -1.37 -5.79 3.37
N ASP A 107 -1.17 -5.04 4.46
CA ASP A 107 -1.89 -5.24 5.73
C ASP A 107 -3.40 -5.15 5.53
N GLU A 108 -3.86 -4.15 4.80
CA GLU A 108 -5.27 -3.89 4.54
C GLU A 108 -5.85 -4.94 3.60
N THR A 109 -5.11 -5.31 2.55
CA THR A 109 -5.53 -6.39 1.66
C THR A 109 -5.64 -7.71 2.43
N TYR A 110 -4.63 -8.02 3.27
CA TYR A 110 -4.64 -9.19 4.12
C TYR A 110 -5.89 -9.23 5.02
N SER A 111 -6.20 -8.15 5.71
CA SER A 111 -7.37 -8.06 6.59
C SER A 111 -8.69 -8.38 5.90
N LEU A 112 -8.83 -7.99 4.63
CA LEU A 112 -10.05 -8.22 3.83
C LEU A 112 -10.15 -9.63 3.26
N VAL A 113 -9.03 -10.36 3.10
CA VAL A 113 -9.01 -11.65 2.42
C VAL A 113 -8.60 -12.83 3.30
N CYS A 114 -8.03 -12.58 4.49
CA CYS A 114 -7.55 -13.65 5.38
C CYS A 114 -8.66 -14.36 6.17
N GLY A 115 -9.78 -13.68 6.41
CA GLY A 115 -10.91 -14.22 7.16
C GLY A 115 -11.75 -15.23 6.38
N GLU A 116 -12.77 -15.73 7.04
CA GLU A 116 -13.83 -16.45 6.35
C GLU A 116 -14.70 -15.47 5.56
N LEU A 117 -15.07 -15.86 4.35
CA LEU A 117 -15.87 -15.06 3.43
C LEU A 117 -17.22 -15.77 3.18
N PRO A 118 -18.11 -15.80 4.19
CA PRO A 118 -19.33 -16.60 4.13
C PRO A 118 -20.30 -16.16 3.03
N HIS A 119 -20.20 -14.90 2.59
CA HIS A 119 -21.04 -14.33 1.53
C HIS A 119 -20.47 -14.54 0.11
N ILE A 120 -19.27 -15.13 0.00
CA ILE A 120 -18.58 -15.39 -1.28
C ILE A 120 -18.54 -16.90 -1.50
N PRO A 121 -19.16 -17.42 -2.57
CA PRO A 121 -19.05 -18.83 -2.95
C PRO A 121 -17.59 -19.25 -3.11
N GLN A 122 -17.26 -20.50 -2.77
CA GLN A 122 -15.89 -21.01 -2.82
C GLN A 122 -15.24 -20.84 -4.20
N GLU A 123 -16.02 -21.03 -5.26
CA GLU A 123 -15.58 -20.87 -6.64
C GLU A 123 -15.24 -19.42 -7.01
N GLU A 124 -15.84 -18.44 -6.35
CA GLU A 124 -15.64 -17.01 -6.58
C GLU A 124 -14.59 -16.39 -5.67
N LYS A 125 -14.10 -17.10 -4.65
CA LYS A 125 -13.09 -16.58 -3.71
C LYS A 125 -11.81 -16.09 -4.41
N PRO A 126 -11.19 -16.84 -5.35
CA PRO A 126 -9.99 -16.35 -6.03
C PRO A 126 -10.22 -15.06 -6.80
N ARG A 127 -11.41 -14.92 -7.38
CA ARG A 127 -11.81 -13.72 -8.09
C ARG A 127 -12.02 -12.53 -7.15
N TYR A 128 -12.68 -12.75 -6.02
CA TYR A 128 -12.85 -11.72 -4.99
C TYR A 128 -11.50 -11.23 -4.49
N GLN A 129 -10.58 -12.13 -4.15
CA GLN A 129 -9.23 -11.82 -3.71
C GLN A 129 -8.46 -11.00 -4.75
N LEU A 130 -8.57 -11.37 -6.03
CA LEU A 130 -7.95 -10.61 -7.13
C LEU A 130 -8.54 -9.21 -7.25
N LEU A 131 -9.86 -9.08 -7.19
CA LEU A 131 -10.53 -7.78 -7.28
C LEU A 131 -10.14 -6.85 -6.13
N VAL A 132 -10.13 -7.34 -4.89
CA VAL A 132 -9.68 -6.58 -3.72
C VAL A 132 -8.24 -6.11 -3.89
N SER A 133 -7.33 -7.01 -4.27
CA SER A 133 -5.91 -6.68 -4.48
C SER A 133 -5.71 -5.64 -5.58
N VAL A 134 -6.40 -5.78 -6.71
CA VAL A 134 -6.31 -4.83 -7.84
C VAL A 134 -6.88 -3.46 -7.46
N LEU A 135 -8.04 -3.42 -6.79
CA LEU A 135 -8.66 -2.17 -6.36
C LEU A 135 -7.76 -1.40 -5.39
N ASN A 136 -7.26 -2.07 -4.36
CA ASN A 136 -6.35 -1.46 -3.38
C ASN A 136 -5.07 -0.95 -4.05
N HIS A 137 -4.48 -1.71 -4.96
CA HIS A 137 -3.29 -1.30 -5.70
C HIS A 137 -3.57 -0.04 -6.56
N ILE A 138 -4.70 0.00 -7.27
CA ILE A 138 -5.11 1.18 -8.05
C ILE A 138 -5.30 2.40 -7.15
N TYR A 139 -5.92 2.25 -5.98
CA TYR A 139 -6.11 3.36 -5.03
C TYR A 139 -4.78 3.96 -4.58
N TRP A 140 -3.80 3.10 -4.24
CA TRP A 140 -2.47 3.53 -3.85
C TRP A 140 -1.73 4.27 -4.97
N ILE A 141 -1.72 3.70 -6.18
CA ILE A 141 -1.10 4.33 -7.36
C ILE A 141 -1.75 5.69 -7.63
N THR A 142 -3.08 5.73 -7.62
CA THR A 142 -3.83 6.96 -7.90
C THR A 142 -3.50 8.05 -6.89
N GLY A 143 -3.56 7.74 -5.59
CA GLY A 143 -3.18 8.68 -4.53
C GLY A 143 -1.75 9.20 -4.73
N SER A 144 -0.79 8.31 -4.93
CA SER A 144 0.62 8.64 -5.12
C SER A 144 0.88 9.55 -6.32
N VAL A 145 0.27 9.24 -7.45
CA VAL A 145 0.44 10.04 -8.68
C VAL A 145 -0.21 11.41 -8.53
N VAL A 146 -1.45 11.47 -8.03
CA VAL A 146 -2.17 12.73 -7.80
C VAL A 146 -1.40 13.60 -6.80
N GLY A 147 -0.90 13.01 -5.71
CA GLY A 147 -0.07 13.72 -4.73
C GLY A 147 1.23 14.26 -5.31
N ALA A 148 1.92 13.48 -6.15
CA ALA A 148 3.15 13.92 -6.79
C ALA A 148 2.91 15.05 -7.81
N VAL A 149 1.81 15.00 -8.55
CA VAL A 149 1.41 16.10 -9.46
C VAL A 149 1.05 17.35 -8.65
N ALA A 150 0.23 17.22 -7.62
CA ALA A 150 -0.15 18.32 -6.75
C ALA A 150 1.06 18.96 -6.07
N GLY A 151 2.00 18.16 -5.55
CA GLY A 151 3.26 18.65 -4.96
C GLY A 151 4.13 19.42 -5.94
N GLY A 152 4.08 19.06 -7.23
CA GLY A 152 4.78 19.81 -8.29
C GLY A 152 4.15 21.18 -8.61
N ILE A 153 2.82 21.28 -8.52
CA ILE A 153 2.08 22.52 -8.79
C ILE A 153 2.17 23.48 -7.60
N LEU A 154 2.00 22.96 -6.38
CA LEU A 154 1.90 23.76 -5.18
C LEU A 154 3.22 24.36 -4.69
N GLN A 155 4.37 23.95 -5.28
CA GLN A 155 5.73 24.36 -4.83
C GLN A 155 5.84 24.34 -3.29
N CYS A 156 5.32 23.29 -2.67
CA CYS A 156 5.22 23.19 -1.22
C CYS A 156 6.59 23.34 -0.56
N ASN A 157 6.70 24.34 0.32
CA ASN A 157 7.89 24.52 1.14
C ASN A 157 8.01 23.30 2.08
N SER A 158 9.11 22.55 1.96
CA SER A 158 9.33 21.27 2.63
C SER A 158 9.26 21.33 4.17
N LYS A 159 9.45 22.50 4.77
CA LYS A 159 9.53 22.68 6.23
C LYS A 159 8.25 22.30 7.02
N GLY A 160 7.08 22.26 6.36
CA GLY A 160 5.83 21.81 7.00
C GLY A 160 5.50 20.33 6.76
N ILE A 161 6.14 19.70 5.78
CA ILE A 161 5.82 18.35 5.34
C ILE A 161 6.39 17.29 6.29
N ASP A 162 7.59 17.54 6.85
CA ASP A 162 8.22 16.66 7.85
C ASP A 162 7.36 16.56 9.13
N ILE A 163 6.70 17.68 9.52
CA ILE A 163 5.78 17.70 10.64
C ILE A 163 4.50 16.94 10.30
N ALA A 164 3.97 17.11 9.10
CA ALA A 164 2.78 16.40 8.64
C ALA A 164 2.98 14.88 8.56
N LEU A 165 4.18 14.44 8.15
CA LEU A 165 4.57 13.03 8.16
C LEU A 165 4.61 12.45 9.57
N THR A 166 5.30 13.13 10.48
CA THR A 166 5.40 12.70 11.87
C THR A 166 4.02 12.63 12.50
N ALA A 167 3.16 13.62 12.25
CA ALA A 167 1.78 13.64 12.72
C ALA A 167 0.97 12.48 12.14
N LEU A 168 1.13 12.18 10.84
CA LEU A 168 0.45 11.07 10.18
C LEU A 168 0.87 9.72 10.76
N PHE A 169 2.18 9.49 10.95
CA PHE A 169 2.67 8.25 11.56
C PHE A 169 2.22 8.12 13.02
N LEU A 170 2.23 9.21 13.78
CA LEU A 170 1.71 9.21 15.16
C LEU A 170 0.22 8.92 15.19
N THR A 171 -0.57 9.46 14.27
CA THR A 171 -2.01 9.21 14.19
C THR A 171 -2.30 7.75 13.86
N VAL A 172 -1.64 7.19 12.85
CA VAL A 172 -1.79 5.78 12.47
C VAL A 172 -1.33 4.85 13.60
N PHE A 173 -0.21 5.18 14.25
CA PHE A 173 0.31 4.41 15.39
C PHE A 173 -0.66 4.46 16.58
N SER A 174 -1.16 5.66 16.93
CA SER A 174 -2.11 5.84 18.03
C SER A 174 -3.42 5.12 17.78
N ASP A 175 -3.92 5.15 16.56
CA ASP A 175 -5.16 4.47 16.17
C ASP A 175 -5.02 2.95 16.29
N GLN A 176 -3.90 2.39 15.85
CA GLN A 176 -3.60 0.96 16.02
C GLN A 176 -3.37 0.56 17.48
N TRP A 177 -2.83 1.47 18.32
CA TRP A 177 -2.57 1.19 19.73
C TRP A 177 -3.85 1.27 20.58
N LEU A 178 -4.78 2.16 20.24
CA LEU A 178 -6.03 2.38 20.98
C LEU A 178 -7.15 1.42 20.58
N THR A 179 -7.00 0.72 19.43
CA THR A 179 -8.03 -0.20 18.91
C THR A 179 -7.77 -1.67 19.29
N ASN A 180 -6.66 -1.95 19.99
CA ASN A 180 -6.34 -3.25 20.61
C ASN A 180 -6.47 -3.16 22.13
#